data_be025b1cdec6cb859547231e97324e65
#
_entry.id   be025b1cdec6cb859547231e97324e65
#
_cell.length_a   1.000
_cell.length_b   1.000
_cell.length_c   1.000
_cell.angle_alpha   90.00
_cell.angle_beta   90.00
_cell.angle_gamma   90.00
#
_symmetry.space_group_name_H-M   'P 1'
#
loop_
_entity.id
_entity.type
_entity.pdbx_description
1 polymer ?
#
loop_
_entity_poly.entity_id
_entity_poly.type
_entity_poly.pdbx_seq_one_letter_code
_entity_poly.pdbx_strand_id
1 'polypeptide(L)'
;ATIYDIIIPTSVGITMPDNKLAHVNSTPQDKAIKKIFAKLEKSVQTISLYDALMQHRQEYVYYRTDHHWTSKGAYYGYVGICEKLGISPHALSEYEKKKFGSFIGTYYGDTNGDKNFRKDELAAYYPVSDKISMKYQNESGKIVNGHVIADSSKYGISNKYLAFLEGDNAYTVITNKNIKDSSSCVVVKESFGNALVPYLTDHFSKIYVIDYRYWNGKLSHLVKDKKIQKIFFINNISMTRNSYLVGKLNQQIR
;
A
#
# COMPACT_ATOMS: atom_id res chain seq x y z
N ALA A 1 -10.80 18.66 -2.29
CA ALA A 1 -10.58 17.23 -2.13
C ALA A 1 -10.78 16.81 -0.68
N THR A 2 -11.35 15.64 -0.46
CA THR A 2 -11.43 15.05 0.88
C THR A 2 -10.12 14.34 1.18
N ILE A 3 -9.55 14.55 2.36
CA ILE A 3 -8.27 13.96 2.78
C ILE A 3 -8.56 12.77 3.70
N TYR A 4 -7.90 11.66 3.42
CA TYR A 4 -7.92 10.44 4.23
C TYR A 4 -6.50 10.11 4.67
N ASP A 5 -6.28 9.96 5.98
CA ASP A 5 -5.04 9.43 6.54
C ASP A 5 -5.25 7.97 6.97
N ILE A 6 -4.48 7.08 6.35
CA ILE A 6 -4.63 5.63 6.44
C ILE A 6 -3.34 5.08 7.04
N ILE A 7 -3.43 4.52 8.24
CA ILE A 7 -2.27 3.92 8.89
C ILE A 7 -2.40 2.40 8.89
N ILE A 8 -1.39 1.76 8.32
CA ILE A 8 -1.24 0.31 8.24
C ILE A 8 -0.38 -0.15 9.42
N PRO A 9 -0.85 -1.09 10.27
CA PRO A 9 0.02 -1.72 11.25
C PRO A 9 1.08 -2.59 10.56
N THR A 10 2.15 -2.94 11.26
CA THR A 10 3.15 -3.91 10.78
C THR A 10 2.86 -5.31 11.31
N SER A 11 3.57 -6.32 10.76
CA SER A 11 3.48 -7.71 11.20
C SER A 11 3.67 -7.87 12.72
N VAL A 12 4.52 -7.06 13.34
CA VAL A 12 4.74 -7.06 14.79
C VAL A 12 3.44 -6.78 15.57
N GLY A 13 2.61 -5.84 15.09
CA GLY A 13 1.35 -5.51 15.77
C GLY A 13 0.22 -6.49 15.49
N ILE A 14 0.31 -7.28 14.43
CA ILE A 14 -0.80 -8.13 13.97
C ILE A 14 -0.52 -9.64 14.16
N THR A 15 0.59 -10.12 13.63
CA THR A 15 0.85 -11.58 13.55
C THR A 15 1.81 -12.11 14.61
N MET A 16 2.49 -11.21 15.35
CA MET A 16 3.37 -11.64 16.42
C MET A 16 2.55 -12.32 17.54
N PRO A 17 2.98 -13.49 18.06
CA PRO A 17 2.32 -14.14 19.19
C PRO A 17 2.28 -13.23 20.42
N ASP A 18 1.18 -13.23 21.16
CA ASP A 18 0.94 -12.30 22.27
C ASP A 18 2.00 -12.44 23.38
N ASN A 19 2.48 -13.67 23.65
CA ASN A 19 3.57 -13.92 24.60
C ASN A 19 4.92 -13.32 24.15
N LYS A 20 5.15 -13.15 22.86
CA LYS A 20 6.32 -12.46 22.30
C LYS A 20 6.11 -10.94 22.28
N LEU A 21 4.91 -10.50 21.90
CA LEU A 21 4.55 -9.10 21.85
C LEU A 21 4.70 -8.42 23.23
N ALA A 22 4.41 -9.13 24.31
CA ALA A 22 4.59 -8.62 25.68
C ALA A 22 6.04 -8.21 26.03
N HIS A 23 7.03 -8.74 25.30
CA HIS A 23 8.45 -8.42 25.48
C HIS A 23 8.97 -7.35 24.51
N VAL A 24 8.12 -6.85 23.61
CA VAL A 24 8.50 -5.77 22.68
C VAL A 24 8.47 -4.44 23.41
N ASN A 25 9.63 -3.82 23.59
CA ASN A 25 9.73 -2.49 24.21
C ASN A 25 9.27 -1.39 23.24
N SER A 26 7.98 -1.34 22.97
CA SER A 26 7.35 -0.37 22.08
C SER A 26 5.90 -0.12 22.48
N THR A 27 5.38 1.07 22.16
CA THR A 27 3.95 1.35 22.33
C THR A 27 3.13 0.39 21.45
N PRO A 28 2.09 -0.27 21.98
CA PRO A 28 1.17 -1.06 21.18
C PRO A 28 0.64 -0.24 19.97
N GLN A 29 0.62 -0.87 18.80
CA GLN A 29 0.37 -0.13 17.55
C GLN A 29 -1.04 0.45 17.48
N ASP A 30 -2.05 -0.21 18.03
CA ASP A 30 -3.41 0.31 18.15
C ASP A 30 -3.46 1.64 18.93
N LYS A 31 -2.74 1.69 20.07
CA LYS A 31 -2.63 2.89 20.91
C LYS A 31 -1.84 3.99 20.21
N ALA A 32 -0.78 3.63 19.48
CA ALA A 32 0.03 4.57 18.74
C ALA A 32 -0.77 5.21 17.59
N ILE A 33 -1.52 4.42 16.83
CA ILE A 33 -2.41 4.91 15.75
C ILE A 33 -3.46 5.86 16.32
N LYS A 34 -4.14 5.49 17.41
CA LYS A 34 -5.11 6.37 18.08
C LYS A 34 -4.50 7.71 18.51
N LYS A 35 -3.27 7.69 19.06
CA LYS A 35 -2.56 8.93 19.44
C LYS A 35 -2.19 9.80 18.25
N ILE A 36 -1.83 9.22 17.12
CA ILE A 36 -1.51 9.97 15.90
C ILE A 36 -2.79 10.64 15.39
N PHE A 37 -3.87 9.88 15.23
CA PHE A 37 -5.14 10.37 14.72
C PHE A 37 -5.75 11.48 15.59
N ALA A 38 -5.57 11.39 16.91
CA ALA A 38 -6.04 12.42 17.84
C ALA A 38 -5.35 13.79 17.66
N LYS A 39 -4.23 13.84 16.91
CA LYS A 39 -3.49 15.08 16.64
C LYS A 39 -3.79 15.68 15.26
N LEU A 40 -4.57 14.98 14.44
CA LEU A 40 -4.92 15.46 13.11
C LEU A 40 -6.07 16.47 13.19
N GLU A 41 -6.11 17.36 12.21
CA GLU A 41 -7.21 18.31 12.02
C GLU A 41 -8.52 17.55 11.79
N LYS A 42 -9.64 18.07 12.34
CA LYS A 42 -10.96 17.45 12.26
C LYS A 42 -11.47 17.25 10.82
N SER A 43 -10.94 18.00 9.87
CA SER A 43 -11.25 17.88 8.44
C SER A 43 -10.64 16.64 7.78
N VAL A 44 -9.62 16.02 8.39
CA VAL A 44 -8.97 14.81 7.90
C VAL A 44 -9.76 13.59 8.36
N GLN A 45 -10.17 12.76 7.41
CA GLN A 45 -10.79 11.47 7.69
C GLN A 45 -9.72 10.44 8.03
N THR A 46 -9.87 9.72 9.14
CA THR A 46 -8.89 8.74 9.59
C THR A 46 -9.37 7.32 9.36
N ILE A 47 -8.47 6.44 8.90
CA ILE A 47 -8.75 5.01 8.70
C ILE A 47 -7.65 4.18 9.36
N SER A 48 -7.99 3.54 10.49
CA SER A 48 -7.13 2.54 11.11
C SER A 48 -7.40 1.19 10.46
N LEU A 49 -6.36 0.57 9.92
CA LEU A 49 -6.46 -0.79 9.39
C LEU A 49 -6.12 -1.86 10.45
N TYR A 50 -5.94 -1.45 11.71
CA TYR A 50 -5.54 -2.36 12.77
C TYR A 50 -6.59 -3.45 13.02
N ASP A 51 -7.83 -3.04 13.25
CA ASP A 51 -8.90 -3.99 13.61
C ASP A 51 -9.25 -4.92 12.44
N ALA A 52 -9.29 -4.40 11.22
CA ALA A 52 -9.53 -5.19 10.00
C ALA A 52 -8.47 -6.29 9.83
N LEU A 53 -7.19 -5.97 10.05
CA LEU A 53 -6.10 -6.95 9.94
C LEU A 53 -6.05 -7.90 11.15
N MET A 54 -6.41 -7.44 12.36
CA MET A 54 -6.47 -8.29 13.56
C MET A 54 -7.53 -9.39 13.45
N GLN A 55 -8.67 -9.13 12.82
CA GLN A 55 -9.69 -10.15 12.55
C GLN A 55 -9.16 -11.31 11.70
N HIS A 56 -8.12 -11.06 10.89
CA HIS A 56 -7.51 -12.01 9.97
C HIS A 56 -6.08 -12.42 10.37
N ARG A 57 -5.66 -12.15 11.63
CA ARG A 57 -4.28 -12.37 12.11
C ARG A 57 -3.77 -13.80 12.01
N GLN A 58 -4.66 -14.77 11.96
CA GLN A 58 -4.33 -16.20 11.81
C GLN A 58 -4.11 -16.60 10.34
N GLU A 59 -4.45 -15.72 9.40
CA GLU A 59 -4.27 -15.94 7.99
C GLU A 59 -2.89 -15.44 7.53
N TYR A 60 -2.51 -15.79 6.30
CA TYR A 60 -1.25 -15.36 5.72
C TYR A 60 -1.35 -13.93 5.19
N VAL A 61 -1.44 -12.96 6.11
CA VAL A 61 -1.63 -11.53 5.81
C VAL A 61 -0.33 -10.73 5.77
N TYR A 62 0.77 -11.25 6.32
CA TYR A 62 2.11 -10.69 6.23
C TYR A 62 3.11 -11.75 5.75
N TYR A 63 4.13 -11.32 4.99
CA TYR A 63 5.25 -12.19 4.65
C TYR A 63 6.07 -12.53 5.91
N ARG A 64 6.74 -13.68 5.89
CA ARG A 64 7.65 -14.12 6.98
C ARG A 64 9.04 -13.55 6.81
N THR A 65 9.47 -13.44 5.55
CA THR A 65 10.82 -13.03 5.19
C THR A 65 10.92 -11.57 4.76
N ASP A 66 9.78 -10.85 4.78
CA ASP A 66 9.69 -9.47 4.32
C ASP A 66 8.82 -8.63 5.27
N HIS A 67 9.09 -7.33 5.32
CA HIS A 67 8.35 -6.41 6.18
C HIS A 67 6.95 -6.08 5.69
N HIS A 68 6.63 -6.34 4.43
CA HIS A 68 5.33 -6.02 3.86
C HIS A 68 4.24 -7.00 4.23
N TRP A 69 3.02 -6.56 4.10
CA TRP A 69 1.85 -7.43 4.03
C TRP A 69 1.83 -8.21 2.71
N THR A 70 1.09 -9.32 2.69
CA THR A 70 0.80 -10.03 1.45
C THR A 70 -0.28 -9.29 0.66
N SER A 71 -0.49 -9.66 -0.60
CA SER A 71 -1.64 -9.15 -1.37
C SER A 71 -2.98 -9.42 -0.66
N LYS A 72 -3.10 -10.56 0.05
CA LYS A 72 -4.29 -10.86 0.87
C LYS A 72 -4.43 -9.91 2.07
N GLY A 73 -3.33 -9.56 2.73
CA GLY A 73 -3.34 -8.54 3.79
C GLY A 73 -3.76 -7.18 3.26
N ALA A 74 -3.24 -6.78 2.09
CA ALA A 74 -3.64 -5.56 1.41
C ALA A 74 -5.12 -5.54 1.01
N TYR A 75 -5.69 -6.71 0.62
CA TYR A 75 -7.13 -6.86 0.38
C TYR A 75 -7.97 -6.51 1.61
N TYR A 76 -7.62 -6.99 2.79
CA TYR A 76 -8.37 -6.63 4.01
C TYR A 76 -8.22 -5.13 4.35
N GLY A 77 -7.05 -4.56 4.05
CA GLY A 77 -6.88 -3.10 4.10
C GLY A 77 -7.81 -2.35 3.14
N TYR A 78 -7.93 -2.84 1.92
CA TYR A 78 -8.86 -2.29 0.93
C TYR A 78 -10.32 -2.38 1.39
N VAL A 79 -10.76 -3.50 1.97
CA VAL A 79 -12.10 -3.66 2.53
C VAL A 79 -12.37 -2.57 3.58
N GLY A 80 -11.46 -2.35 4.53
CA GLY A 80 -11.58 -1.29 5.54
C GLY A 80 -11.64 0.12 4.95
N ILE A 81 -10.97 0.37 3.82
CA ILE A 81 -11.08 1.64 3.09
C ILE A 81 -12.47 1.77 2.45
N CYS A 82 -12.97 0.71 1.80
CA CYS A 82 -14.30 0.71 1.17
C CYS A 82 -15.40 0.98 2.20
N GLU A 83 -15.35 0.35 3.37
CA GLU A 83 -16.28 0.59 4.48
C GLU A 83 -16.32 2.08 4.87
N LYS A 84 -15.14 2.70 5.02
CA LYS A 84 -15.05 4.12 5.37
C LYS A 84 -15.57 5.04 4.27
N LEU A 85 -15.41 4.64 3.02
CA LEU A 85 -15.91 5.38 1.86
C LEU A 85 -17.41 5.16 1.59
N GLY A 86 -18.04 4.19 2.25
CA GLY A 86 -19.42 3.79 1.99
C GLY A 86 -19.59 3.14 0.61
N ILE A 87 -18.59 2.44 0.10
CA ILE A 87 -18.64 1.71 -1.16
C ILE A 87 -18.49 0.20 -0.92
N SER A 88 -19.14 -0.62 -1.74
CA SER A 88 -19.07 -2.07 -1.62
C SER A 88 -17.73 -2.59 -2.16
N PRO A 89 -16.93 -3.32 -1.37
CA PRO A 89 -15.74 -3.98 -1.89
C PRO A 89 -16.14 -5.15 -2.79
N HIS A 90 -15.33 -5.44 -3.80
CA HIS A 90 -15.40 -6.72 -4.51
C HIS A 90 -15.00 -7.86 -3.57
N ALA A 91 -15.66 -9.01 -3.65
CA ALA A 91 -15.27 -10.20 -2.90
C ALA A 91 -13.91 -10.72 -3.41
N LEU A 92 -13.09 -11.27 -2.50
CA LEU A 92 -11.75 -11.78 -2.88
C LEU A 92 -11.81 -12.85 -3.97
N SER A 93 -12.92 -13.60 -4.05
CA SER A 93 -13.17 -14.61 -5.07
C SER A 93 -13.42 -14.08 -6.48
N GLU A 94 -13.69 -12.77 -6.62
CA GLU A 94 -13.88 -12.13 -7.92
C GLU A 94 -12.53 -11.80 -8.61
N TYR A 95 -11.45 -11.77 -7.82
CA TYR A 95 -10.11 -11.46 -8.32
C TYR A 95 -9.39 -12.72 -8.80
N GLU A 96 -8.81 -12.69 -10.00
CA GLU A 96 -7.91 -13.74 -10.46
C GLU A 96 -6.63 -13.73 -9.64
N LYS A 97 -6.35 -14.84 -8.96
CA LYS A 97 -5.12 -15.03 -8.19
C LYS A 97 -4.03 -15.67 -9.03
N LYS A 98 -2.86 -15.01 -9.13
CA LYS A 98 -1.66 -15.59 -9.76
C LYS A 98 -0.53 -15.72 -8.76
N LYS A 99 0.19 -16.84 -8.80
CA LYS A 99 1.40 -17.11 -8.01
C LYS A 99 2.64 -16.90 -8.87
N PHE A 100 3.64 -16.22 -8.31
CA PHE A 100 4.88 -15.90 -8.99
C PHE A 100 6.09 -16.68 -8.44
N GLY A 101 5.84 -17.65 -7.56
CA GLY A 101 6.83 -18.55 -6.99
C GLY A 101 7.45 -18.04 -5.69
N SER A 102 8.57 -18.66 -5.32
CA SER A 102 9.25 -18.40 -4.03
C SER A 102 9.75 -16.97 -3.93
N PHE A 103 9.58 -16.39 -2.74
CA PHE A 103 9.99 -15.03 -2.39
C PHE A 103 10.80 -15.03 -1.09
N ILE A 104 11.86 -14.24 -1.06
CA ILE A 104 12.68 -13.97 0.12
C ILE A 104 12.86 -12.46 0.19
N GLY A 105 12.32 -11.83 1.22
CA GLY A 105 12.34 -10.39 1.38
C GLY A 105 13.45 -9.88 2.30
N THR A 106 13.28 -8.66 2.77
CA THR A 106 14.30 -7.87 3.47
C THR A 106 14.75 -8.47 4.80
N TYR A 107 13.87 -9.12 5.57
CA TYR A 107 14.25 -9.72 6.85
C TYR A 107 15.28 -10.84 6.73
N TYR A 108 15.35 -11.50 5.58
CA TYR A 108 16.35 -12.54 5.38
C TYR A 108 17.79 -11.99 5.42
N GLY A 109 18.01 -10.80 4.86
CA GLY A 109 19.28 -10.10 4.96
C GLY A 109 19.65 -9.74 6.40
N ASP A 110 18.67 -9.32 7.18
CA ASP A 110 18.85 -8.92 8.57
C ASP A 110 19.22 -10.11 9.50
N THR A 111 18.95 -11.34 9.07
CA THR A 111 19.26 -12.57 9.81
C THR A 111 20.58 -13.23 9.40
N ASN A 112 21.44 -12.51 8.64
CA ASN A 112 22.69 -13.07 8.08
C ASN A 112 22.49 -14.36 7.26
N GLY A 113 21.32 -14.52 6.65
CA GLY A 113 20.99 -15.66 5.79
C GLY A 113 20.68 -16.96 6.55
N ASP A 114 19.98 -16.89 7.68
CA ASP A 114 19.57 -18.07 8.46
C ASP A 114 18.89 -19.10 7.54
N LYS A 115 19.45 -20.31 7.46
CA LYS A 115 18.95 -21.40 6.61
C LYS A 115 17.61 -21.97 7.07
N ASN A 116 17.20 -21.69 8.31
CA ASN A 116 15.91 -22.11 8.87
C ASN A 116 14.74 -21.21 8.42
N PHE A 117 15.00 -20.15 7.70
CA PHE A 117 13.96 -19.27 7.17
C PHE A 117 13.09 -20.01 6.15
N ARG A 118 11.78 -20.12 6.47
CA ARG A 118 10.81 -20.64 5.52
C ARG A 118 10.51 -19.58 4.45
N LYS A 119 10.87 -19.87 3.19
CA LYS A 119 10.56 -19.01 2.06
C LYS A 119 9.07 -18.68 1.99
N ASP A 120 8.77 -17.49 1.55
CA ASP A 120 7.41 -17.06 1.21
C ASP A 120 7.04 -17.50 -0.21
N GLU A 121 5.77 -17.39 -0.55
CA GLU A 121 5.28 -17.44 -1.92
C GLU A 121 4.66 -16.09 -2.26
N LEU A 122 5.14 -15.44 -3.32
CA LEU A 122 4.50 -14.22 -3.79
C LEU A 122 3.31 -14.58 -4.67
N ALA A 123 2.14 -14.04 -4.31
CA ALA A 123 0.94 -14.10 -5.10
C ALA A 123 0.31 -12.71 -5.19
N ALA A 124 -0.31 -12.40 -6.32
CA ALA A 124 -1.09 -11.19 -6.51
C ALA A 124 -2.50 -11.53 -6.97
N TYR A 125 -3.41 -10.59 -6.77
CA TYR A 125 -4.78 -10.63 -7.22
C TYR A 125 -4.96 -9.54 -8.28
N TYR A 126 -5.30 -9.94 -9.50
CA TYR A 126 -5.51 -9.02 -10.61
C TYR A 126 -6.81 -8.26 -10.43
N PRO A 127 -6.87 -6.96 -10.76
CA PRO A 127 -8.11 -6.19 -10.75
C PRO A 127 -9.24 -6.88 -11.52
N VAL A 128 -10.47 -6.69 -11.05
CA VAL A 128 -11.67 -7.26 -11.70
C VAL A 128 -11.91 -6.60 -13.07
N SER A 129 -11.60 -5.33 -13.18
CA SER A 129 -11.72 -4.58 -14.43
C SER A 129 -10.64 -4.98 -15.45
N ASP A 130 -11.06 -5.24 -16.69
CA ASP A 130 -10.19 -5.66 -17.81
C ASP A 130 -9.59 -4.50 -18.61
N LYS A 131 -10.09 -3.26 -18.45
CA LYS A 131 -9.67 -2.06 -19.24
C LYS A 131 -8.85 -1.07 -18.42
N ILE A 132 -7.90 -1.61 -17.65
CA ILE A 132 -6.97 -0.82 -16.87
C ILE A 132 -5.67 -0.61 -17.64
N SER A 133 -5.16 0.62 -17.62
CA SER A 133 -3.84 0.97 -18.13
C SER A 133 -3.05 1.73 -17.08
N MET A 134 -1.76 1.49 -17.04
CA MET A 134 -0.82 2.17 -16.14
C MET A 134 0.31 2.82 -16.94
N LYS A 135 0.68 4.03 -16.53
CA LYS A 135 1.89 4.72 -16.97
C LYS A 135 2.63 5.22 -15.74
N TYR A 136 3.95 5.14 -15.74
CA TYR A 136 4.76 5.63 -14.64
C TYR A 136 6.02 6.34 -15.10
N GLN A 137 6.56 7.18 -14.25
CA GLN A 137 7.84 7.84 -14.47
C GLN A 137 8.95 6.90 -14.02
N ASN A 138 9.79 6.46 -14.97
CA ASN A 138 10.94 5.61 -14.67
C ASN A 138 12.10 6.42 -14.07
N GLU A 139 13.20 5.75 -13.72
CA GLU A 139 14.39 6.36 -13.11
C GLU A 139 15.04 7.45 -13.98
N SER A 140 14.89 7.37 -15.31
CA SER A 140 15.37 8.41 -16.22
C SER A 140 14.41 9.60 -16.38
N GLY A 141 13.31 9.63 -15.61
CA GLY A 141 12.29 10.67 -15.66
C GLY A 141 11.31 10.54 -16.82
N LYS A 142 11.42 9.51 -17.67
CA LYS A 142 10.51 9.29 -18.81
C LYS A 142 9.23 8.59 -18.37
N ILE A 143 8.11 8.99 -18.98
CA ILE A 143 6.83 8.29 -18.80
C ILE A 143 6.79 7.08 -19.73
N VAL A 144 6.61 5.90 -19.13
CA VAL A 144 6.55 4.61 -19.82
C VAL A 144 5.25 3.88 -19.47
N ASN A 145 4.85 2.93 -20.32
CA ASN A 145 3.73 2.04 -20.00
C ASN A 145 4.19 0.99 -19.00
N GLY A 146 3.28 0.57 -18.12
CA GLY A 146 3.52 -0.48 -17.14
C GLY A 146 2.25 -1.26 -16.80
N HIS A 147 2.36 -2.13 -15.82
CA HIS A 147 1.29 -3.02 -15.38
C HIS A 147 0.99 -2.77 -13.90
N VAL A 148 -0.29 -2.71 -13.55
CA VAL A 148 -0.73 -2.63 -12.15
C VAL A 148 -0.27 -3.86 -11.36
N ILE A 149 -0.34 -5.04 -12.02
CA ILE A 149 0.29 -6.27 -11.58
C ILE A 149 1.19 -6.78 -12.71
N ALA A 150 2.50 -6.75 -12.51
CA ALA A 150 3.48 -7.29 -13.45
C ALA A 150 3.76 -8.77 -13.18
N ASP A 151 4.03 -9.53 -14.23
CA ASP A 151 4.45 -10.94 -14.08
C ASP A 151 5.90 -11.01 -13.55
N SER A 152 6.05 -11.20 -12.26
CA SER A 152 7.35 -11.31 -11.60
C SER A 152 7.88 -12.76 -11.53
N SER A 153 7.28 -13.72 -12.24
CA SER A 153 7.70 -15.14 -12.20
C SER A 153 9.17 -15.33 -12.55
N LYS A 154 9.70 -14.51 -13.46
CA LYS A 154 11.11 -14.54 -13.91
C LYS A 154 12.03 -13.58 -13.13
N TYR A 155 11.50 -12.80 -12.19
CA TYR A 155 12.32 -11.90 -11.38
C TYR A 155 13.15 -12.70 -10.35
N GLY A 156 14.28 -12.15 -9.94
CA GLY A 156 15.07 -12.71 -8.85
C GLY A 156 14.21 -12.89 -7.59
N ILE A 157 14.54 -13.89 -6.78
CA ILE A 157 13.75 -14.31 -5.63
C ILE A 157 13.47 -13.17 -4.64
N SER A 158 14.36 -12.20 -4.51
CA SER A 158 14.21 -11.02 -3.65
C SER A 158 13.44 -9.87 -4.29
N ASN A 159 13.25 -9.91 -5.62
CA ASN A 159 12.65 -8.81 -6.37
C ASN A 159 11.18 -9.06 -6.74
N LYS A 160 10.60 -10.14 -6.25
CA LYS A 160 9.24 -10.56 -6.62
C LYS A 160 8.16 -9.55 -6.21
N TYR A 161 8.38 -8.75 -5.14
CA TYR A 161 7.45 -7.72 -4.72
C TYR A 161 7.27 -6.59 -5.75
N LEU A 162 8.21 -6.44 -6.70
CA LEU A 162 8.06 -5.56 -7.85
C LEU A 162 6.89 -5.94 -8.78
N ALA A 163 6.23 -7.09 -8.54
CA ALA A 163 4.94 -7.41 -9.17
C ALA A 163 3.92 -6.28 -8.98
N PHE A 164 3.94 -5.60 -7.85
CA PHE A 164 2.98 -4.54 -7.53
C PHE A 164 3.48 -3.19 -8.06
N LEU A 165 2.75 -2.61 -9.01
CA LEU A 165 3.02 -1.31 -9.65
C LEU A 165 4.41 -1.19 -10.29
N GLU A 166 5.07 -2.31 -10.59
CA GLU A 166 6.47 -2.35 -11.05
C GLU A 166 7.45 -1.63 -10.10
N GLY A 167 7.08 -1.59 -8.79
CA GLY A 167 7.92 -1.07 -7.72
C GLY A 167 7.59 0.36 -7.27
N ASP A 168 8.60 1.02 -6.71
CA ASP A 168 8.48 2.32 -6.05
C ASP A 168 8.73 3.47 -7.05
N ASN A 169 7.80 3.69 -7.96
CA ASN A 169 7.89 4.75 -8.95
C ASN A 169 7.49 6.11 -8.34
N ALA A 170 8.26 7.16 -8.65
CA ALA A 170 8.00 8.51 -8.16
C ALA A 170 6.58 9.00 -8.46
N TYR A 171 6.10 8.74 -9.69
CA TYR A 171 4.80 9.15 -10.16
C TYR A 171 4.20 8.09 -11.08
N THR A 172 2.96 7.70 -10.81
CA THR A 172 2.22 6.72 -11.61
C THR A 172 0.80 7.22 -11.87
N VAL A 173 0.29 6.98 -13.06
CA VAL A 173 -1.10 7.24 -13.43
C VAL A 173 -1.75 5.95 -13.88
N ILE A 174 -2.85 5.59 -13.23
CA ILE A 174 -3.68 4.44 -13.59
C ILE A 174 -5.02 4.95 -14.09
N THR A 175 -5.50 4.39 -15.19
CA THR A 175 -6.79 4.72 -15.78
C THR A 175 -7.60 3.45 -15.97
N ASN A 176 -8.81 3.43 -15.42
CA ASN A 176 -9.80 2.38 -15.65
C ASN A 176 -10.89 2.89 -16.59
N LYS A 177 -10.95 2.34 -17.80
CA LYS A 177 -11.92 2.73 -18.84
C LYS A 177 -13.30 2.09 -18.65
N ASN A 178 -13.47 1.14 -17.73
CA ASN A 178 -14.78 0.57 -17.41
C ASN A 178 -15.60 1.55 -16.56
N ILE A 179 -14.95 2.37 -15.73
CA ILE A 179 -15.60 3.40 -14.92
C ILE A 179 -15.80 4.66 -15.78
N LYS A 180 -17.06 5.08 -15.92
CA LYS A 180 -17.47 6.18 -16.82
C LYS A 180 -17.69 7.52 -16.10
N ASP A 181 -17.72 7.51 -14.79
CA ASP A 181 -17.74 8.74 -14.01
C ASP A 181 -16.36 9.44 -14.06
N SER A 182 -16.28 10.64 -13.56
CA SER A 182 -15.00 11.37 -13.47
C SER A 182 -14.30 11.16 -12.12
N SER A 183 -14.55 10.04 -11.45
CA SER A 183 -13.98 9.75 -10.13
C SER A 183 -12.46 9.72 -10.21
N SER A 184 -11.80 10.44 -9.29
CA SER A 184 -10.34 10.50 -9.24
C SER A 184 -9.82 10.58 -7.81
N CYS A 185 -8.67 9.97 -7.60
CA CYS A 185 -7.95 10.10 -6.35
C CYS A 185 -6.44 10.23 -6.59
N VAL A 186 -5.74 10.74 -5.58
CA VAL A 186 -4.29 10.60 -5.47
C VAL A 186 -3.98 9.75 -4.24
N VAL A 187 -3.10 8.78 -4.43
CA VAL A 187 -2.52 7.95 -3.37
C VAL A 187 -1.10 8.41 -3.12
N VAL A 188 -0.85 8.98 -1.97
CA VAL A 188 0.48 9.38 -1.48
C VAL A 188 0.96 8.29 -0.53
N LYS A 189 1.97 7.53 -0.94
CA LYS A 189 2.30 6.26 -0.31
C LYS A 189 3.81 6.02 -0.18
N GLU A 190 4.17 5.02 0.61
CA GLU A 190 5.40 4.26 0.53
C GLU A 190 5.10 2.82 0.03
N SER A 191 6.06 1.92 0.08
CA SER A 191 5.99 0.61 -0.59
C SER A 191 4.83 -0.31 -0.17
N PHE A 192 4.27 -0.15 1.04
CA PHE A 192 3.05 -0.88 1.44
C PHE A 192 1.87 -0.55 0.52
N GLY A 193 1.76 0.69 0.06
CA GLY A 193 0.71 1.10 -0.87
C GLY A 193 0.75 0.36 -2.21
N ASN A 194 1.91 -0.18 -2.62
CA ASN A 194 2.04 -0.89 -3.90
C ASN A 194 1.07 -2.08 -4.01
N ALA A 195 0.94 -2.89 -2.95
CA ALA A 195 0.04 -4.04 -2.95
C ALA A 195 -1.44 -3.67 -2.73
N LEU A 196 -1.73 -2.46 -2.23
CA LEU A 196 -3.09 -1.98 -1.97
C LEU A 196 -3.72 -1.31 -3.20
N VAL A 197 -2.97 -0.47 -3.90
CA VAL A 197 -3.47 0.32 -5.05
C VAL A 197 -4.17 -0.53 -6.11
N PRO A 198 -3.72 -1.76 -6.45
CA PRO A 198 -4.41 -2.62 -7.41
C PRO A 198 -5.91 -2.80 -7.12
N TYR A 199 -6.30 -2.95 -5.85
CA TYR A 199 -7.71 -3.10 -5.47
C TYR A 199 -8.50 -1.80 -5.63
N LEU A 200 -7.88 -0.65 -5.46
CA LEU A 200 -8.54 0.65 -5.64
C LEU A 200 -8.87 0.94 -7.11
N THR A 201 -8.21 0.26 -8.05
CA THR A 201 -8.39 0.50 -9.48
C THR A 201 -9.80 0.16 -9.96
N ASP A 202 -10.53 -0.68 -9.24
CA ASP A 202 -11.90 -1.06 -9.58
C ASP A 202 -12.95 -0.01 -9.12
N HIS A 203 -12.53 1.06 -8.42
CA HIS A 203 -13.43 2.08 -7.86
C HIS A 203 -13.20 3.50 -8.36
N PHE A 204 -12.15 3.75 -9.12
CA PHE A 204 -11.82 5.09 -9.62
C PHE A 204 -11.51 5.04 -11.11
N SER A 205 -12.08 5.98 -11.87
CA SER A 205 -11.75 6.12 -13.30
C SER A 205 -10.29 6.53 -13.49
N LYS A 206 -9.72 7.25 -12.51
CA LYS A 206 -8.31 7.65 -12.53
C LYS A 206 -7.68 7.69 -11.14
N ILE A 207 -6.53 7.06 -11.02
CA ILE A 207 -5.70 7.08 -9.81
C ILE A 207 -4.32 7.67 -10.15
N TYR A 208 -3.93 8.69 -9.40
CA TYR A 208 -2.57 9.20 -9.38
C TYR A 208 -1.85 8.60 -8.18
N VAL A 209 -0.69 7.99 -8.37
CA VAL A 209 0.10 7.42 -7.27
C VAL A 209 1.40 8.19 -7.17
N ILE A 210 1.72 8.64 -5.97
CA ILE A 210 2.93 9.35 -5.64
C ILE A 210 3.67 8.56 -4.58
N ASP A 211 4.92 8.22 -4.87
CA ASP A 211 5.84 7.80 -3.82
C ASP A 211 6.60 9.03 -3.32
N TYR A 212 6.21 9.52 -2.14
CA TYR A 212 6.75 10.77 -1.60
C TYR A 212 8.26 10.72 -1.29
N ARG A 213 8.85 9.52 -1.30
CA ARG A 213 10.30 9.35 -1.10
C ARG A 213 11.09 9.82 -2.32
N TYR A 214 10.50 9.75 -3.50
CA TYR A 214 11.14 9.98 -4.80
C TYR A 214 10.53 11.12 -5.61
N TRP A 215 9.24 11.43 -5.40
CA TRP A 215 8.56 12.51 -6.11
C TRP A 215 8.94 13.89 -5.58
N ASN A 216 9.21 14.85 -6.47
CA ASN A 216 9.63 16.22 -6.12
C ASN A 216 8.59 17.30 -6.47
N GLY A 217 7.35 16.90 -6.81
CA GLY A 217 6.28 17.86 -7.14
C GLY A 217 5.60 18.47 -5.92
N LYS A 218 4.60 19.30 -6.17
CA LYS A 218 3.70 19.88 -5.16
C LYS A 218 2.33 19.25 -5.26
N LEU A 219 1.88 18.63 -4.17
CA LEU A 219 0.60 17.91 -4.11
C LEU A 219 -0.58 18.85 -4.38
N SER A 220 -0.54 20.07 -3.85
CA SER A 220 -1.58 21.10 -4.06
C SER A 220 -1.76 21.46 -5.54
N HIS A 221 -0.65 21.55 -6.29
CA HIS A 221 -0.71 21.80 -7.74
C HIS A 221 -1.32 20.61 -8.48
N LEU A 222 -0.86 19.38 -8.17
CA LEU A 222 -1.41 18.18 -8.79
C LEU A 222 -2.92 18.05 -8.54
N VAL A 223 -3.35 18.25 -7.30
CA VAL A 223 -4.77 18.17 -6.91
C VAL A 223 -5.61 19.17 -7.67
N LYS A 224 -5.14 20.42 -7.79
CA LYS A 224 -5.82 21.47 -8.54
C LYS A 224 -5.87 21.19 -10.05
N ASP A 225 -4.73 20.88 -10.65
CA ASP A 225 -4.59 20.69 -12.10
C ASP A 225 -5.35 19.48 -12.61
N LYS A 226 -5.40 18.40 -11.82
CA LYS A 226 -6.09 17.16 -12.17
C LYS A 226 -7.51 17.08 -11.60
N LYS A 227 -7.97 18.12 -10.88
CA LYS A 227 -9.31 18.21 -10.24
C LYS A 227 -9.58 16.96 -9.36
N ILE A 228 -8.57 16.57 -8.58
CA ILE A 228 -8.61 15.36 -7.75
C ILE A 228 -9.63 15.54 -6.64
N GLN A 229 -10.47 14.52 -6.42
CA GLN A 229 -11.57 14.57 -5.46
C GLN A 229 -11.19 14.01 -4.09
N LYS A 230 -10.32 13.00 -4.04
CA LYS A 230 -9.89 12.33 -2.81
C LYS A 230 -8.37 12.21 -2.74
N ILE A 231 -7.82 12.42 -1.56
CA ILE A 231 -6.38 12.29 -1.27
C ILE A 231 -6.24 11.21 -0.20
N PHE A 232 -5.52 10.15 -0.51
CA PHE A 232 -5.21 9.06 0.40
C PHE A 232 -3.74 9.12 0.78
N PHE A 233 -3.42 9.42 2.05
CA PHE A 233 -2.11 9.19 2.61
C PHE A 233 -2.07 7.77 3.16
N ILE A 234 -1.23 6.92 2.59
CA ILE A 234 -1.16 5.49 2.93
C ILE A 234 0.24 5.17 3.42
N ASN A 235 0.38 4.96 4.72
CA ASN A 235 1.66 4.71 5.35
C ASN A 235 1.57 3.56 6.36
N ASN A 236 2.62 2.74 6.44
CA ASN A 236 2.76 1.88 7.60
C ASN A 236 3.18 2.71 8.83
N ILE A 237 2.83 2.23 10.01
CA ILE A 237 3.05 2.98 11.25
C ILE A 237 4.53 3.28 11.53
N SER A 238 5.47 2.49 11.02
CA SER A 238 6.91 2.72 11.24
C SER A 238 7.40 4.01 10.57
N MET A 239 6.74 4.45 9.49
CA MET A 239 7.10 5.67 8.79
C MET A 239 6.91 6.92 9.66
N THR A 240 5.97 6.90 10.59
CA THR A 240 5.72 8.01 11.51
C THR A 240 6.89 8.31 12.45
N ARG A 241 7.84 7.38 12.60
CA ARG A 241 9.06 7.52 13.42
C ARG A 241 10.28 7.96 12.61
N ASN A 242 10.16 8.04 11.29
CA ASN A 242 11.27 8.41 10.42
C ASN A 242 11.19 9.90 10.08
N SER A 243 11.95 10.73 10.80
CA SER A 243 11.94 12.20 10.64
C SER A 243 12.33 12.65 9.23
N TYR A 244 13.24 11.92 8.56
CA TYR A 244 13.62 12.20 7.18
C TYR A 244 12.43 12.00 6.21
N LEU A 245 11.70 10.90 6.34
CA LEU A 245 10.54 10.62 5.49
C LEU A 245 9.38 11.56 5.78
N VAL A 246 9.15 11.89 7.05
CA VAL A 246 8.17 12.92 7.44
C VAL A 246 8.56 14.28 6.82
N GLY A 247 9.85 14.62 6.84
CA GLY A 247 10.37 15.82 6.19
C GLY A 247 10.13 15.85 4.68
N LYS A 248 10.35 14.74 4.00
CA LYS A 248 10.06 14.57 2.55
C LYS A 248 8.57 14.80 2.25
N LEU A 249 7.69 14.17 3.01
CA LEU A 249 6.25 14.35 2.85
C LEU A 249 5.83 15.81 3.05
N ASN A 250 6.33 16.48 4.11
CA ASN A 250 6.03 17.87 4.39
C ASN A 250 6.46 18.83 3.26
N GLN A 251 7.56 18.56 2.58
CA GLN A 251 8.03 19.34 1.42
C GLN A 251 7.06 19.31 0.23
N GLN A 252 6.29 18.25 0.09
CA GLN A 252 5.36 18.05 -1.03
C GLN A 252 3.96 18.59 -0.73
N ILE A 253 3.57 18.64 0.53
CA ILE A 253 2.27 19.16 0.96
C ILE A 253 2.26 20.68 0.93
N ARG A 254 3.37 21.31 1.29
CA ARG A 254 3.58 22.78 1.25
C ARG A 254 3.94 23.23 -0.16
#